data_17e278dc28c4796c852948ffa48a1532
#
_entry.id   17e278dc28c4796c852948ffa48a1532
#
_cell.length_a   1.000
_cell.length_b   1.000
_cell.length_c   1.000
_cell.angle_alpha   90.00
_cell.angle_beta   90.00
_cell.angle_gamma   90.00
#
_symmetry.space_group_name_H-M   'P 1'
#
loop_
_entity.id
_entity.type
_entity.pdbx_description
1 polymer ?
#
loop_
_entity_poly.entity_id
_entity_poly.type
_entity_poly.pdbx_seq_one_letter_code
_entity_poly.pdbx_strand_id
1 'polypeptide(L)'
;MRRIYTALLAAMVALSALGCSTAPPDGSLPCDASIDVQRAIGFDASLEALLPLAGWGSTPAVVDSARECSEKRLGPLWGAGIRELRSAGAQFDTGDQTGYTLVIYRADGLTLASLSAAFEAGASVGRKTQDIRITAPQLRGRPSFRMVLLNGDHRQVITLFQAPGEAEVRGVLASDISDAAISDAVERYAAATE
;
A
#
# COMPACT_ATOMS: atom_id res chain seq x y z
N MET A 1 28.32 20.64 57.16
CA MET A 1 28.47 19.44 56.37
C MET A 1 27.53 19.51 55.16
N ARG A 2 27.98 20.21 54.16
CA ARG A 2 27.27 20.38 52.84
C ARG A 2 28.39 20.40 51.82
N ARG A 3 28.21 19.73 50.68
CA ARG A 3 29.08 19.57 49.49
C ARG A 3 29.72 18.18 49.43
N ILE A 4 29.03 17.28 48.67
CA ILE A 4 29.60 16.23 47.85
C ILE A 4 28.37 15.44 47.27
N TYR A 5 27.62 16.00 46.33
CA TYR A 5 26.66 15.29 45.42
C TYR A 5 26.40 16.13 44.18
N THR A 6 27.43 16.50 43.42
CA THR A 6 27.22 17.24 42.16
C THR A 6 28.28 16.89 41.11
N ALA A 7 28.61 15.61 40.96
CA ALA A 7 29.58 15.23 39.96
C ALA A 7 29.36 13.81 39.35
N LEU A 8 28.10 13.36 39.20
CA LEU A 8 27.80 12.04 38.64
C LEU A 8 26.61 12.00 37.69
N LEU A 9 26.21 13.12 37.08
CA LEU A 9 25.06 13.20 36.18
C LEU A 9 25.41 13.76 34.78
N ALA A 10 26.68 13.76 34.38
CA ALA A 10 27.14 14.30 33.11
C ALA A 10 27.73 13.25 32.14
N ALA A 11 27.62 11.96 32.44
CA ALA A 11 28.26 10.92 31.63
C ALA A 11 27.31 9.90 30.98
N MET A 12 25.99 10.15 30.90
CA MET A 12 25.02 9.20 30.35
C MET A 12 24.17 9.74 29.20
N VAL A 13 24.60 10.75 28.45
CA VAL A 13 23.85 11.28 27.30
C VAL A 13 24.57 11.11 25.96
N ALA A 14 25.70 10.42 25.92
CA ALA A 14 26.51 10.32 24.69
C ALA A 14 26.48 8.94 23.99
N LEU A 15 25.54 8.05 24.30
CA LEU A 15 25.48 6.69 23.65
C LEU A 15 24.18 6.37 22.91
N SER A 16 23.36 7.36 22.53
CA SER A 16 22.09 7.11 21.82
C SER A 16 22.12 7.52 20.34
N ALA A 17 23.26 7.75 19.74
CA ALA A 17 23.38 8.19 18.34
C ALA A 17 24.02 7.14 17.41
N LEU A 18 24.00 5.87 17.79
CA LEU A 18 24.17 4.77 16.82
C LEU A 18 22.80 4.38 16.30
N GLY A 19 22.12 5.32 15.64
CA GLY A 19 21.01 5.01 14.76
C GLY A 19 21.55 4.06 13.70
N CYS A 20 21.09 2.82 13.69
CA CYS A 20 21.26 1.92 12.56
C CYS A 20 20.62 2.62 11.35
N SER A 21 21.39 3.40 10.62
CA SER A 21 21.07 3.81 9.27
C SER A 21 21.15 2.53 8.43
N THR A 22 20.09 1.74 8.43
CA THR A 22 19.93 0.72 7.43
C THR A 22 19.79 1.47 6.10
N ALA A 23 20.77 1.27 5.22
CA ALA A 23 20.66 1.78 3.86
C ALA A 23 19.26 1.42 3.30
N PRO A 24 18.63 2.33 2.53
CA PRO A 24 17.35 2.00 1.91
C PRO A 24 17.50 0.70 1.11
N PRO A 25 16.50 -0.18 1.14
CA PRO A 25 16.58 -1.45 0.44
C PRO A 25 16.79 -1.21 -1.06
N ASP A 26 17.68 -2.00 -1.67
CA ASP A 26 18.00 -1.91 -3.09
C ASP A 26 17.00 -2.75 -3.91
N GLY A 27 16.08 -2.08 -4.59
CA GLY A 27 15.07 -2.70 -5.45
C GLY A 27 15.64 -3.37 -6.70
N SER A 28 16.92 -3.18 -7.05
CA SER A 28 17.58 -3.84 -8.19
C SER A 28 18.06 -5.25 -7.86
N LEU A 29 18.23 -5.58 -6.57
CA LEU A 29 18.66 -6.92 -6.16
C LEU A 29 17.59 -7.95 -6.50
N PRO A 30 17.98 -9.21 -6.82
CA PRO A 30 17.04 -10.29 -7.05
C PRO A 30 16.07 -10.47 -5.87
N CYS A 31 14.86 -10.87 -6.19
CA CYS A 31 13.85 -11.16 -5.18
C CYS A 31 14.26 -12.39 -4.37
N ASP A 32 14.44 -12.22 -3.08
CA ASP A 32 14.77 -13.27 -2.13
C ASP A 32 13.80 -13.20 -0.94
N ALA A 33 13.16 -14.31 -0.61
CA ALA A 33 12.21 -14.41 0.47
C ALA A 33 12.80 -14.01 1.85
N SER A 34 14.12 -14.11 2.02
CA SER A 34 14.82 -13.67 3.23
C SER A 34 14.97 -12.15 3.32
N ILE A 35 14.79 -11.44 2.20
CA ILE A 35 14.93 -9.99 2.06
C ILE A 35 13.60 -9.36 1.59
N ASP A 36 12.47 -9.93 1.95
CA ASP A 36 11.17 -9.32 1.69
C ASP A 36 11.16 -7.90 2.26
N VAL A 37 11.12 -6.95 1.36
CA VAL A 37 11.32 -5.55 1.69
C VAL A 37 10.02 -4.96 2.22
N GLN A 38 10.16 -4.33 3.37
CA GLN A 38 9.14 -3.42 3.86
C GLN A 38 9.10 -2.18 2.96
N ARG A 39 7.96 -1.50 2.95
CA ARG A 39 7.77 -0.26 2.19
C ARG A 39 8.84 0.78 2.50
N ALA A 40 9.37 1.40 1.46
CA ALA A 40 10.33 2.49 1.59
C ALA A 40 10.14 3.52 0.47
N ILE A 41 10.39 4.78 0.79
CA ILE A 41 10.36 5.89 -0.19
C ILE A 41 11.50 5.67 -1.20
N GLY A 42 11.17 5.72 -2.49
CA GLY A 42 12.15 5.59 -3.58
C GLY A 42 12.67 4.16 -3.81
N PHE A 43 12.09 3.15 -3.17
CA PHE A 43 12.50 1.75 -3.40
C PHE A 43 12.30 1.31 -4.86
N ASP A 44 11.17 1.68 -5.48
CA ASP A 44 10.90 1.54 -6.91
C ASP A 44 10.40 2.88 -7.46
N ALA A 45 11.35 3.80 -7.69
CA ALA A 45 11.04 5.14 -8.16
C ALA A 45 10.33 5.14 -9.53
N SER A 46 10.56 4.10 -10.35
CA SER A 46 9.90 3.96 -11.65
C SER A 46 8.41 3.65 -11.49
N LEU A 47 8.04 2.85 -10.50
CA LEU A 47 6.66 2.52 -10.21
C LEU A 47 5.96 3.69 -9.48
N GLU A 48 6.66 4.36 -8.56
CA GLU A 48 6.16 5.56 -7.88
C GLU A 48 5.84 6.69 -8.88
N ALA A 49 6.65 6.85 -9.94
CA ALA A 49 6.44 7.86 -10.98
C ALA A 49 5.17 7.64 -11.83
N LEU A 50 4.57 6.44 -11.79
CA LEU A 50 3.31 6.14 -12.47
C LEU A 50 2.07 6.55 -11.67
N LEU A 51 2.23 6.98 -10.42
CA LEU A 51 1.12 7.49 -9.63
C LEU A 51 0.77 8.92 -10.10
N PRO A 52 -0.49 9.22 -10.44
CA PRO A 52 -0.90 10.51 -10.96
C PRO A 52 -1.05 11.53 -9.82
N LEU A 53 0.04 12.07 -9.31
CA LEU A 53 0.03 12.95 -8.14
C LEU A 53 -0.45 14.37 -8.43
N ALA A 54 -0.49 14.78 -9.68
CA ALA A 54 -0.95 16.11 -10.07
C ALA A 54 -2.49 16.22 -10.04
N GLY A 55 -3.00 17.38 -9.63
CA GLY A 55 -4.43 17.70 -9.71
C GLY A 55 -5.31 17.15 -8.58
N TRP A 56 -4.72 16.56 -7.53
CA TRP A 56 -5.49 15.96 -6.42
C TRP A 56 -5.95 16.95 -5.35
N GLY A 57 -5.60 18.23 -5.47
CA GLY A 57 -6.01 19.27 -4.51
C GLY A 57 -5.25 19.25 -3.18
N SER A 58 -4.53 18.16 -2.89
CA SER A 58 -3.66 18.00 -1.73
C SER A 58 -2.41 17.23 -2.11
N THR A 59 -1.34 17.41 -1.35
CA THR A 59 -0.12 16.62 -1.48
C THR A 59 -0.28 15.33 -0.68
N PRO A 60 0.15 14.17 -1.20
CA PRO A 60 0.14 12.95 -0.41
C PRO A 60 1.08 13.07 0.79
N ALA A 61 0.67 12.51 1.91
CA ALA A 61 1.48 12.45 3.14
C ALA A 61 2.73 11.57 2.94
N VAL A 62 2.59 10.50 2.17
CA VAL A 62 3.68 9.55 1.84
C VAL A 62 3.49 9.08 0.41
N VAL A 63 4.61 8.98 -0.31
CA VAL A 63 4.71 8.19 -1.55
C VAL A 63 5.83 7.19 -1.33
N ASP A 64 5.53 5.92 -1.43
CA ASP A 64 6.47 4.83 -1.18
C ASP A 64 6.18 3.63 -2.07
N SER A 65 7.12 2.70 -2.10
CA SER A 65 6.98 1.44 -2.83
C SER A 65 7.51 0.25 -2.02
N ALA A 66 7.14 -0.94 -2.44
CA ALA A 66 7.51 -2.18 -1.79
C ALA A 66 7.61 -3.33 -2.78
N ARG A 67 8.20 -4.43 -2.32
CA ARG A 67 8.30 -5.68 -3.04
C ARG A 67 8.00 -6.85 -2.10
N GLU A 68 7.27 -7.83 -2.59
CA GLU A 68 6.97 -9.06 -1.89
C GLU A 68 7.39 -10.26 -2.73
N CYS A 69 8.12 -11.23 -2.13
CA CYS A 69 8.73 -12.36 -2.81
C CYS A 69 8.42 -13.71 -2.16
N SER A 70 8.03 -13.73 -0.88
CA SER A 70 7.81 -14.99 -0.19
C SER A 70 6.42 -15.56 -0.47
N GLU A 71 6.31 -16.90 -0.51
CA GLU A 71 5.03 -17.58 -0.58
C GLU A 71 4.06 -17.09 0.51
N LYS A 72 4.57 -16.91 1.72
CA LYS A 72 3.78 -16.42 2.86
C LYS A 72 3.16 -15.05 2.60
N ARG A 73 3.86 -14.12 1.95
CA ARG A 73 3.37 -12.78 1.66
C ARG A 73 2.51 -12.72 0.42
N LEU A 74 2.93 -13.42 -0.63
CA LEU A 74 2.18 -13.49 -1.87
C LEU A 74 0.87 -14.28 -1.73
N GLY A 75 0.84 -15.25 -0.78
CA GLY A 75 -0.38 -16.01 -0.51
C GLY A 75 -0.98 -16.62 -1.78
N PRO A 76 -2.27 -16.33 -2.11
CA PRO A 76 -2.92 -16.88 -3.31
C PRO A 76 -2.22 -16.52 -4.63
N LEU A 77 -1.53 -15.39 -4.69
CA LEU A 77 -0.76 -15.00 -5.88
C LEU A 77 0.39 -15.97 -6.17
N TRP A 78 0.99 -16.55 -5.13
CA TRP A 78 2.01 -17.60 -5.30
C TRP A 78 1.45 -18.82 -6.01
N GLY A 79 0.24 -19.24 -5.63
CA GLY A 79 -0.50 -20.30 -6.31
C GLY A 79 -0.86 -19.97 -7.76
N ALA A 80 -1.06 -18.70 -8.07
CA ALA A 80 -1.29 -18.21 -9.43
C ALA A 80 -0.01 -18.04 -10.26
N GLY A 81 1.17 -18.41 -9.73
CA GLY A 81 2.44 -18.37 -10.45
C GLY A 81 3.24 -17.07 -10.25
N ILE A 82 2.72 -16.07 -9.53
CA ILE A 82 3.43 -14.84 -9.21
C ILE A 82 4.57 -15.14 -8.23
N ARG A 83 5.78 -14.68 -8.53
CA ARG A 83 6.96 -14.90 -7.67
C ARG A 83 7.52 -13.61 -7.08
N GLU A 84 7.17 -12.50 -7.66
CA GLU A 84 7.51 -11.17 -7.20
C GLU A 84 6.32 -10.26 -7.46
N LEU A 85 5.87 -9.52 -6.44
CA LEU A 85 4.87 -8.48 -6.55
C LEU A 85 5.51 -7.16 -6.13
N ARG A 86 5.54 -6.19 -7.01
CA ARG A 86 5.92 -4.81 -6.72
C ARG A 86 4.68 -3.96 -6.53
N SER A 87 4.75 -3.04 -5.60
CA SER A 87 3.68 -2.07 -5.38
C SER A 87 4.24 -0.68 -5.11
N ALA A 88 3.51 0.34 -5.53
CA ALA A 88 3.72 1.70 -5.08
C ALA A 88 2.41 2.29 -4.59
N GLY A 89 2.48 3.25 -3.67
CA GLY A 89 1.31 3.91 -3.14
C GLY A 89 1.54 5.37 -2.80
N ALA A 90 0.49 6.17 -2.95
CA ALA A 90 0.44 7.56 -2.50
C ALA A 90 -0.72 7.68 -1.49
N GLN A 91 -0.37 7.98 -0.25
CA GLN A 91 -1.33 8.09 0.84
C GLN A 91 -1.80 9.54 0.98
N PHE A 92 -3.11 9.73 0.95
CA PHE A 92 -3.80 11.00 1.21
C PHE A 92 -4.54 10.86 2.54
N ASP A 93 -3.99 11.51 3.55
CA ASP A 93 -4.54 11.51 4.91
C ASP A 93 -5.51 12.69 5.08
N THR A 94 -6.68 12.40 5.62
CA THR A 94 -7.69 13.43 5.94
C THR A 94 -7.84 13.65 7.45
N GLY A 95 -6.97 13.03 8.26
CA GLY A 95 -6.95 13.09 9.71
C GLY A 95 -7.66 11.90 10.37
N ASP A 96 -7.38 11.65 11.63
CA ASP A 96 -8.02 10.61 12.47
C ASP A 96 -8.04 9.20 11.86
N GLN A 97 -6.96 8.79 11.19
CA GLN A 97 -6.84 7.50 10.48
C GLN A 97 -7.82 7.35 9.30
N THR A 98 -8.39 8.45 8.84
CA THR A 98 -9.26 8.50 7.66
C THR A 98 -8.47 8.93 6.44
N GLY A 99 -8.85 8.45 5.27
CA GLY A 99 -8.18 8.83 4.02
C GLY A 99 -8.25 7.75 2.96
N TYR A 100 -7.42 7.91 1.96
CA TYR A 100 -7.27 6.91 0.90
C TYR A 100 -5.83 6.83 0.40
N THR A 101 -5.51 5.69 -0.19
CA THR A 101 -4.22 5.45 -0.86
C THR A 101 -4.48 5.08 -2.30
N LEU A 102 -3.86 5.81 -3.23
CA LEU A 102 -3.74 5.35 -4.61
C LEU A 102 -2.67 4.28 -4.64
N VAL A 103 -2.95 3.14 -5.25
CA VAL A 103 -2.00 2.03 -5.33
C VAL A 103 -1.84 1.55 -6.76
N ILE A 104 -0.65 1.07 -7.07
CA ILE A 104 -0.32 0.39 -8.30
C ILE A 104 0.44 -0.89 -7.97
N TYR A 105 0.08 -1.98 -8.62
CA TYR A 105 0.68 -3.29 -8.48
C TYR A 105 1.21 -3.77 -9.82
N ARG A 106 2.41 -4.35 -9.82
CA ARG A 106 3.06 -4.92 -11.01
C ARG A 106 3.67 -6.26 -10.68
N ALA A 107 3.38 -7.25 -11.51
CA ALA A 107 4.07 -8.54 -11.53
C ALA A 107 3.88 -9.20 -12.89
N ASP A 108 4.78 -10.07 -13.27
CA ASP A 108 4.63 -10.89 -14.47
C ASP A 108 3.39 -11.78 -14.35
N GLY A 109 2.49 -11.68 -15.30
CA GLY A 109 1.23 -12.42 -15.31
C GLY A 109 0.17 -11.95 -14.32
N LEU A 110 0.35 -10.78 -13.69
CA LEU A 110 -0.66 -10.20 -12.80
C LEU A 110 -1.92 -9.82 -13.59
N THR A 111 -3.07 -10.20 -13.05
CA THR A 111 -4.37 -9.84 -13.59
C THR A 111 -5.25 -9.22 -12.50
N LEU A 112 -6.26 -8.44 -12.90
CA LEU A 112 -7.27 -7.94 -11.96
C LEU A 112 -7.90 -9.12 -11.19
N ALA A 113 -8.19 -10.22 -11.85
CA ALA A 113 -8.83 -11.38 -11.22
C ALA A 113 -7.93 -12.03 -10.14
N SER A 114 -6.63 -12.25 -10.44
CA SER A 114 -5.71 -12.87 -9.48
C SER A 114 -5.47 -11.97 -8.27
N LEU A 115 -5.33 -10.65 -8.47
CA LEU A 115 -5.14 -9.71 -7.37
C LEU A 115 -6.41 -9.58 -6.52
N SER A 116 -7.59 -9.51 -7.16
CA SER A 116 -8.88 -9.45 -6.45
C SER A 116 -9.09 -10.67 -5.56
N ALA A 117 -8.80 -11.88 -6.08
CA ALA A 117 -8.88 -13.12 -5.32
C ALA A 117 -7.91 -13.13 -4.12
N ALA A 118 -6.73 -12.53 -4.25
CA ALA A 118 -5.79 -12.41 -3.15
C ALA A 118 -6.31 -11.45 -2.05
N PHE A 119 -6.91 -10.32 -2.42
CA PHE A 119 -7.55 -9.41 -1.47
C PHE A 119 -8.72 -10.07 -0.73
N GLU A 120 -9.57 -10.79 -1.45
CA GLU A 120 -10.70 -11.52 -0.87
C GLU A 120 -10.23 -12.59 0.13
N ALA A 121 -9.24 -13.39 -0.26
CA ALA A 121 -8.68 -14.40 0.63
C ALA A 121 -8.04 -13.78 1.88
N GLY A 122 -7.30 -12.69 1.72
CA GLY A 122 -6.71 -11.95 2.85
C GLY A 122 -7.77 -11.39 3.81
N ALA A 123 -8.84 -10.82 3.28
CA ALA A 123 -9.96 -10.32 4.08
C ALA A 123 -10.66 -11.44 4.85
N SER A 124 -10.86 -12.61 4.21
CA SER A 124 -11.57 -13.75 4.81
C SER A 124 -10.85 -14.38 6.00
N VAL A 125 -9.52 -14.24 6.12
CA VAL A 125 -8.75 -14.76 7.25
C VAL A 125 -8.45 -13.70 8.32
N GLY A 126 -8.84 -12.46 8.09
CA GLY A 126 -8.61 -11.34 8.99
C GLY A 126 -9.44 -11.49 10.29
N ARG A 127 -8.79 -11.54 11.46
CA ARG A 127 -9.46 -11.77 12.77
C ARG A 127 -10.49 -10.70 13.13
N LYS A 128 -10.36 -9.49 12.60
CA LYS A 128 -11.25 -8.35 12.86
C LYS A 128 -12.12 -7.99 11.67
N THR A 129 -11.97 -8.73 10.56
CA THR A 129 -12.71 -8.46 9.33
C THR A 129 -14.13 -9.00 9.43
N GLN A 130 -15.10 -8.16 9.11
CA GLN A 130 -16.54 -8.46 9.13
C GLN A 130 -17.23 -7.80 7.93
N ASP A 131 -18.45 -8.22 7.64
CA ASP A 131 -19.36 -7.62 6.65
C ASP A 131 -18.73 -7.46 5.26
N ILE A 132 -18.00 -8.47 4.79
CA ILE A 132 -17.36 -8.44 3.48
C ILE A 132 -18.45 -8.45 2.40
N ARG A 133 -18.44 -7.42 1.53
CA ARG A 133 -19.32 -7.31 0.36
C ARG A 133 -18.46 -7.06 -0.87
N ILE A 134 -18.62 -7.92 -1.88
CA ILE A 134 -17.88 -7.86 -3.12
C ILE A 134 -18.84 -7.54 -4.27
N THR A 135 -18.42 -6.64 -5.13
CA THR A 135 -19.11 -6.30 -6.38
C THR A 135 -18.10 -6.15 -7.51
N ALA A 136 -18.55 -6.30 -8.75
CA ALA A 136 -17.74 -6.13 -9.95
C ALA A 136 -18.37 -5.03 -10.84
N PRO A 137 -18.30 -3.74 -10.44
CA PRO A 137 -18.87 -2.66 -11.21
C PRO A 137 -18.09 -2.41 -12.50
N GLN A 138 -18.72 -1.70 -13.44
CA GLN A 138 -18.00 -1.13 -14.57
C GLN A 138 -17.45 0.25 -14.18
N LEU A 139 -16.17 0.45 -14.42
CA LEU A 139 -15.47 1.73 -14.23
C LEU A 139 -15.05 2.23 -15.61
N ARG A 140 -15.67 3.31 -16.10
CA ARG A 140 -15.39 3.87 -17.45
C ARG A 140 -15.45 2.81 -18.57
N GLY A 141 -16.44 1.89 -18.48
CA GLY A 141 -16.60 0.79 -19.43
C GLY A 141 -15.64 -0.39 -19.26
N ARG A 142 -14.82 -0.41 -18.20
CA ARG A 142 -13.87 -1.49 -17.92
C ARG A 142 -14.32 -2.31 -16.70
N PRO A 143 -14.02 -3.61 -16.64
CA PRO A 143 -14.25 -4.38 -15.43
C PRO A 143 -13.45 -3.82 -14.26
N SER A 144 -14.08 -3.75 -13.09
CA SER A 144 -13.41 -3.41 -11.85
C SER A 144 -13.86 -4.34 -10.73
N PHE A 145 -13.10 -4.37 -9.65
CA PHE A 145 -13.40 -5.07 -8.42
C PHE A 145 -13.62 -4.05 -7.31
N ARG A 146 -14.67 -4.23 -6.53
CA ARG A 146 -14.91 -3.43 -5.34
C ARG A 146 -15.24 -4.34 -4.16
N MET A 147 -14.48 -4.20 -3.08
CA MET A 147 -14.72 -4.88 -1.81
C MET A 147 -14.93 -3.83 -0.72
N VAL A 148 -16.00 -4.00 0.05
CA VAL A 148 -16.30 -3.21 1.25
C VAL A 148 -16.28 -4.15 2.43
N LEU A 149 -15.63 -3.75 3.51
CA LEU A 149 -15.56 -4.54 4.74
C LEU A 149 -15.45 -3.63 5.97
N LEU A 150 -15.71 -4.21 7.15
CA LEU A 150 -15.33 -3.63 8.43
C LEU A 150 -14.08 -4.33 8.95
N ASN A 151 -13.10 -3.57 9.40
CA ASN A 151 -11.92 -4.07 10.11
C ASN A 151 -11.91 -3.46 11.51
N GLY A 152 -12.46 -4.19 12.49
CA GLY A 152 -12.88 -3.61 13.75
C GLY A 152 -14.02 -2.61 13.51
N ASP A 153 -13.83 -1.37 13.94
CA ASP A 153 -14.81 -0.29 13.76
C ASP A 153 -14.57 0.55 12.50
N HIS A 154 -13.53 0.22 11.72
CA HIS A 154 -13.12 0.97 10.53
C HIS A 154 -13.71 0.36 9.26
N ARG A 155 -14.48 1.18 8.56
CA ARG A 155 -14.97 0.81 7.22
C ARG A 155 -13.87 0.96 6.20
N GLN A 156 -13.54 -0.13 5.51
CA GLN A 156 -12.56 -0.14 4.43
C GLN A 156 -13.23 -0.41 3.09
N VAL A 157 -12.76 0.28 2.06
CA VAL A 157 -13.19 0.07 0.69
C VAL A 157 -11.98 -0.09 -0.20
N ILE A 158 -11.91 -1.20 -0.88
CA ILE A 158 -10.89 -1.51 -1.88
C ILE A 158 -11.56 -1.46 -3.25
N THR A 159 -11.05 -0.64 -4.15
CA THR A 159 -11.45 -0.64 -5.56
C THR A 159 -10.23 -0.90 -6.41
N LEU A 160 -10.26 -1.95 -7.23
CA LEU A 160 -9.18 -2.31 -8.15
C LEU A 160 -9.69 -2.25 -9.59
N PHE A 161 -8.81 -1.86 -10.51
CA PHE A 161 -9.08 -1.83 -11.95
C PHE A 161 -7.78 -2.02 -12.74
N GLN A 162 -7.92 -2.45 -13.98
CA GLN A 162 -6.79 -2.65 -14.90
C GLN A 162 -7.16 -2.07 -16.25
N ALA A 163 -6.30 -1.26 -16.84
CA ALA A 163 -6.50 -0.78 -18.19
C ALA A 163 -6.20 -1.90 -19.20
N PRO A 164 -6.89 -1.94 -20.33
CA PRO A 164 -6.65 -2.94 -21.37
C PRO A 164 -5.21 -2.89 -21.86
N GLY A 165 -4.53 -4.04 -21.83
CA GLY A 165 -3.14 -4.16 -22.30
C GLY A 165 -2.08 -3.67 -21.32
N GLU A 166 -2.46 -3.14 -20.15
CA GLU A 166 -1.52 -2.76 -19.11
C GLU A 166 -1.10 -3.98 -18.26
N ALA A 167 0.17 -3.98 -17.85
CA ALA A 167 0.71 -4.98 -16.94
C ALA A 167 0.36 -4.67 -15.47
N GLU A 168 -0.05 -3.44 -15.18
CA GLU A 168 -0.34 -2.97 -13.84
C GLU A 168 -1.83 -3.11 -13.49
N VAL A 169 -2.08 -3.50 -12.25
CA VAL A 169 -3.39 -3.35 -11.61
C VAL A 169 -3.32 -2.13 -10.69
N ARG A 170 -4.26 -1.22 -10.83
CA ARG A 170 -4.36 0.00 -10.05
C ARG A 170 -5.52 -0.07 -9.09
N GLY A 171 -5.50 0.76 -8.05
CA GLY A 171 -6.62 0.81 -7.14
C GLY A 171 -6.61 1.97 -6.16
N VAL A 172 -7.73 2.08 -5.46
CA VAL A 172 -7.93 3.01 -4.36
C VAL A 172 -8.29 2.18 -3.12
N LEU A 173 -7.48 2.32 -2.09
CA LEU A 173 -7.72 1.74 -0.77
C LEU A 173 -8.17 2.87 0.14
N ALA A 174 -9.39 2.82 0.65
CA ALA A 174 -9.97 3.89 1.45
C ALA A 174 -10.39 3.41 2.84
N SER A 175 -10.25 4.27 3.83
CA SER A 175 -10.69 4.03 5.20
C SER A 175 -11.50 5.22 5.71
N ASP A 176 -12.73 4.94 6.18
CA ASP A 176 -13.62 5.85 6.90
C ASP A 176 -13.93 7.19 6.20
N ILE A 177 -13.87 7.22 4.87
CA ILE A 177 -14.31 8.37 4.07
C ILE A 177 -15.63 8.07 3.36
N SER A 178 -16.31 9.11 2.87
CA SER A 178 -17.60 8.99 2.21
C SER A 178 -17.51 8.24 0.87
N ASP A 179 -18.59 7.57 0.48
CA ASP A 179 -18.67 6.90 -0.83
C ASP A 179 -18.49 7.89 -1.99
N ALA A 180 -18.92 9.15 -1.83
CA ALA A 180 -18.73 10.19 -2.83
C ALA A 180 -17.23 10.52 -3.01
N ALA A 181 -16.48 10.67 -1.92
CA ALA A 181 -15.04 10.92 -1.99
C ALA A 181 -14.27 9.72 -2.57
N ILE A 182 -14.69 8.49 -2.24
CA ILE A 182 -14.10 7.28 -2.82
C ILE A 182 -14.35 7.23 -4.33
N SER A 183 -15.60 7.49 -4.75
CA SER A 183 -15.97 7.47 -6.17
C SER A 183 -15.21 8.54 -6.96
N ASP A 184 -15.07 9.75 -6.43
CA ASP A 184 -14.29 10.82 -7.05
C ASP A 184 -12.82 10.42 -7.20
N ALA A 185 -12.19 9.85 -6.17
CA ALA A 185 -10.81 9.38 -6.22
C ALA A 185 -10.62 8.26 -7.27
N VAL A 186 -11.53 7.29 -7.31
CA VAL A 186 -11.50 6.19 -8.28
C VAL A 186 -11.64 6.69 -9.70
N GLU A 187 -12.63 7.55 -9.98
CA GLU A 187 -12.87 8.11 -11.30
C GLU A 187 -11.70 8.96 -11.81
N ARG A 188 -11.13 9.81 -10.94
CA ARG A 188 -9.93 10.60 -11.27
C ARG A 188 -8.74 9.72 -11.57
N TYR A 189 -8.51 8.68 -10.75
CA TYR A 189 -7.39 7.77 -10.97
C TYR A 189 -7.54 7.01 -12.29
N ALA A 190 -8.74 6.49 -12.56
CA ALA A 190 -9.02 5.80 -13.81
C ALA A 190 -8.88 6.72 -15.03
N ALA A 191 -9.33 7.98 -14.93
CA ALA A 191 -9.18 8.97 -16.00
C ALA A 191 -7.72 9.36 -16.30
N ALA A 192 -6.88 9.42 -15.26
CA ALA A 192 -5.46 9.76 -15.43
C ALA A 192 -4.63 8.64 -16.09
N THR A 193 -5.25 7.48 -16.37
CA THR A 193 -4.60 6.31 -16.98
C THR A 193 -5.17 5.98 -18.37
N GLU A 194 -5.88 6.91 -18.98
CA GLU A 194 -6.35 6.89 -20.37
C GLU A 194 -5.43 7.70 -21.28
#